data_428b8cd2136204336eba93c1f1ff4ae3
#
_entry.id   428b8cd2136204336eba93c1f1ff4ae3
#
_cell.length_a   1.000
_cell.length_b   1.000
_cell.length_c   1.000
_cell.angle_alpha   90.00
_cell.angle_beta   90.00
_cell.angle_gamma   90.00
#
_symmetry.space_group_name_H-M   'P 1'
#
loop_
_entity.id
_entity.type
_entity.pdbx_description
1 polymer ?
#
loop_
_entity_poly.entity_id
_entity_poly.type
_entity_poly.pdbx_seq_one_letter_code
_entity_poly.pdbx_strand_id
1 'polypeptide(L)'
;MISGSLKLIQATKSLNPYLCGSAIHWAPKNSAFDCCFTVILVSYNLSYRLLFSNFLSVAFINFLDISCMLNEVWPALSLSLKVAFWATALNLLLGVGVGFVLARTRFIGRDLLDTVLTLPMVMPPTVLGYYLLVLFGRHGVFGQWLQAYFGVSLIFTWQGAVVAAMVVTFPLVFKPARAAFEGVSPQLEQAARVLGLPEWAVFLRVTLPLAWRGILVGLLRAFARALGEFGATLMIAGSIPGKTQTLSIAVYEAVQA
;
A
#
# COMPACT_ATOMS: atom_id res chain seq x y z
N MET A 1 -7.44 45.56 29.75
CA MET A 1 -6.63 44.78 28.79
C MET A 1 -7.20 43.42 28.44
N ILE A 2 -8.08 42.83 29.21
CA ILE A 2 -8.67 41.50 29.01
C ILE A 2 -9.82 41.47 27.94
N SER A 3 -10.50 42.61 27.73
CA SER A 3 -11.63 42.72 26.78
C SER A 3 -11.21 42.72 25.31
N GLY A 4 -9.96 43.06 24.97
CA GLY A 4 -9.46 43.07 23.59
C GLY A 4 -9.11 41.66 23.08
N SER A 5 -8.64 40.78 23.95
CA SER A 5 -8.25 39.41 23.62
C SER A 5 -9.42 38.51 23.27
N LEU A 6 -10.57 38.72 23.94
CA LEU A 6 -11.79 37.95 23.66
C LEU A 6 -12.42 38.29 22.29
N LYS A 7 -12.31 39.54 21.84
CA LYS A 7 -12.82 39.96 20.53
C LYS A 7 -11.96 39.43 19.38
N LEU A 8 -10.64 39.27 19.58
CA LEU A 8 -9.74 38.70 18.60
C LEU A 8 -9.95 37.17 18.46
N ILE A 9 -10.20 36.47 19.58
CA ILE A 9 -10.52 35.02 19.56
C ILE A 9 -11.86 34.76 18.87
N GLN A 10 -12.84 35.68 19.00
CA GLN A 10 -14.09 35.59 18.26
C GLN A 10 -13.93 35.92 16.77
N ALA A 11 -13.02 36.83 16.40
CA ALA A 11 -12.76 37.20 15.02
C ALA A 11 -11.98 36.07 14.25
N THR A 12 -11.06 35.39 14.92
CA THR A 12 -10.34 34.23 14.32
C THR A 12 -11.25 33.00 14.16
N LYS A 13 -12.26 32.83 15.03
CA LYS A 13 -13.28 31.80 14.90
C LYS A 13 -14.22 32.01 13.72
N SER A 14 -14.40 33.26 13.28
CA SER A 14 -15.26 33.62 12.13
C SER A 14 -14.54 33.54 10.78
N LEU A 15 -13.19 33.51 10.78
CA LEU A 15 -12.36 33.56 9.55
C LEU A 15 -12.05 32.18 8.94
N ASN A 16 -12.06 31.11 9.70
CA ASN A 16 -11.90 29.79 9.10
C ASN A 16 -12.37 28.64 10.04
N PRO A 17 -13.68 28.32 10.07
CA PRO A 17 -14.22 27.24 10.90
C PRO A 17 -13.75 25.84 10.44
N TYR A 18 -13.15 25.74 9.25
CA TYR A 18 -12.73 24.45 8.66
C TYR A 18 -11.32 24.02 9.06
N LEU A 19 -10.45 24.93 9.48
CA LEU A 19 -9.07 24.58 9.86
C LEU A 19 -8.92 24.08 11.31
N CYS A 20 -9.87 24.44 12.20
CA CYS A 20 -9.78 24.02 13.60
C CYS A 20 -10.67 22.82 13.94
N GLY A 21 -11.71 22.54 13.13
CA GLY A 21 -12.70 21.50 13.42
C GLY A 21 -12.23 20.07 13.09
N SER A 22 -11.40 19.89 12.07
CA SER A 22 -10.95 18.58 11.64
C SER A 22 -9.73 18.04 12.42
N ALA A 23 -8.87 18.95 12.92
CA ALA A 23 -7.69 18.57 13.70
C ALA A 23 -8.01 18.05 15.12
N ILE A 24 -9.14 18.44 15.69
CA ILE A 24 -9.49 18.13 17.09
C ILE A 24 -9.99 16.69 17.29
N HIS A 25 -10.45 16.02 16.22
CA HIS A 25 -11.11 14.70 16.36
C HIS A 25 -10.15 13.50 16.29
N TRP A 26 -8.89 13.68 15.84
CA TRP A 26 -8.01 12.54 15.50
C TRP A 26 -6.63 12.57 16.13
N ALA A 27 -6.21 13.66 16.77
CA ALA A 27 -4.88 13.72 17.40
C ALA A 27 -4.92 13.22 18.86
N PRO A 28 -3.93 12.43 19.31
CA PRO A 28 -3.74 12.17 20.72
C PRO A 28 -3.58 13.53 21.43
N LYS A 29 -4.30 13.69 22.52
CA LYS A 29 -4.57 14.98 23.24
C LYS A 29 -3.36 15.88 23.52
N ASN A 30 -2.12 15.41 23.34
CA ASN A 30 -0.92 16.14 23.69
C ASN A 30 -0.16 16.75 22.49
N SER A 31 -0.40 16.32 21.24
CA SER A 31 0.38 16.81 20.09
C SER A 31 -0.30 17.90 19.27
N ALA A 32 -1.63 17.88 19.16
CA ALA A 32 -2.37 18.90 18.41
C ALA A 32 -2.48 20.24 19.16
N PHE A 33 -2.52 20.20 20.49
CA PHE A 33 -2.54 21.40 21.33
C PHE A 33 -1.21 22.14 21.28
N ASP A 34 -0.09 21.42 21.26
CA ASP A 34 1.26 22.02 21.21
C ASP A 34 1.53 22.66 19.83
N CYS A 35 1.09 22.06 18.73
CA CYS A 35 1.23 22.67 17.40
C CYS A 35 0.37 23.92 17.23
N CYS A 36 -0.90 23.89 17.63
CA CYS A 36 -1.77 25.07 17.56
C CYS A 36 -1.31 26.19 18.51
N PHE A 37 -0.85 25.82 19.71
CA PHE A 37 -0.38 26.81 20.70
C PHE A 37 0.93 27.45 20.29
N THR A 38 1.84 26.70 19.66
CA THR A 38 3.12 27.23 19.15
C THR A 38 2.88 28.16 17.94
N VAL A 39 1.97 27.82 17.04
CA VAL A 39 1.61 28.68 15.90
C VAL A 39 0.95 29.98 16.38
N ILE A 40 0.06 29.91 17.38
CA ILE A 40 -0.60 31.10 17.97
C ILE A 40 0.41 31.99 18.72
N LEU A 41 1.34 31.41 19.51
CA LEU A 41 2.36 32.16 20.22
C LEU A 41 3.39 32.83 19.29
N VAL A 42 3.77 32.16 18.19
CA VAL A 42 4.67 32.74 17.20
C VAL A 42 3.97 33.87 16.44
N SER A 43 2.69 33.75 16.11
CA SER A 43 1.90 34.81 15.48
C SER A 43 1.72 36.03 16.39
N TYR A 44 1.64 35.83 17.71
CA TYR A 44 1.42 36.92 18.68
C TYR A 44 2.72 37.74 18.98
N ASN A 45 3.89 37.10 18.91
CA ASN A 45 5.17 37.79 19.17
C ASN A 45 5.72 38.52 17.94
N LEU A 46 5.17 38.28 16.75
CA LEU A 46 5.67 38.85 15.50
C LEU A 46 5.03 40.18 15.10
N SER A 47 3.96 40.64 15.77
CA SER A 47 3.32 41.93 15.47
C SER A 47 4.16 43.16 15.74
N TYR A 48 5.32 43.05 16.35
CA TYR A 48 6.12 44.20 16.78
C TYR A 48 7.43 44.46 16.01
N ARG A 49 7.76 43.66 14.98
CA ARG A 49 8.93 43.93 14.11
C ARG A 49 8.55 43.88 12.64
N LEU A 50 7.77 44.85 12.24
CA LEU A 50 7.40 45.10 10.85
C LEU A 50 8.58 45.57 10.00
N LEU A 51 8.88 44.87 8.96
CA LEU A 51 9.27 45.18 7.58
C LEU A 51 10.38 44.27 7.00
N PHE A 52 11.16 43.56 7.80
CA PHE A 52 12.17 42.64 7.25
C PHE A 52 11.87 41.16 7.51
N SER A 53 10.82 40.84 8.25
CA SER A 53 10.53 39.50 8.77
C SER A 53 9.47 38.73 7.95
N ASN A 54 8.74 39.36 7.03
CA ASN A 54 7.64 38.70 6.32
C ASN A 54 8.12 37.55 5.44
N PHE A 55 9.28 37.65 4.83
CA PHE A 55 9.80 36.56 4.00
C PHE A 55 10.28 35.36 4.84
N LEU A 56 10.93 35.63 5.95
CA LEU A 56 11.46 34.59 6.85
C LEU A 56 10.32 33.92 7.63
N SER A 57 9.28 34.66 8.04
CA SER A 57 8.15 34.11 8.77
C SER A 57 7.25 33.28 7.88
N VAL A 58 7.01 33.71 6.64
CA VAL A 58 6.26 32.90 5.65
C VAL A 58 7.01 31.62 5.28
N ALA A 59 8.34 31.70 5.12
CA ALA A 59 9.18 30.52 4.88
C ALA A 59 9.22 29.59 6.09
N PHE A 60 9.22 30.13 7.31
CA PHE A 60 9.23 29.34 8.55
C PHE A 60 7.87 28.71 8.84
N ILE A 61 6.76 29.41 8.56
CA ILE A 61 5.39 28.86 8.64
C ILE A 61 5.22 27.73 7.62
N ASN A 62 5.62 27.96 6.36
CA ASN A 62 5.60 26.90 5.34
C ASN A 62 6.49 25.72 5.72
N PHE A 63 7.65 25.95 6.35
CA PHE A 63 8.54 24.88 6.82
C PHE A 63 7.92 24.08 7.98
N LEU A 64 7.25 24.75 8.93
CA LEU A 64 6.52 24.09 10.03
C LEU A 64 5.30 23.33 9.52
N ASP A 65 4.54 23.88 8.57
CA ASP A 65 3.42 23.20 7.92
C ASP A 65 3.89 21.95 7.16
N ILE A 66 4.99 22.03 6.43
CA ILE A 66 5.61 20.89 5.74
C ILE A 66 6.08 19.84 6.77
N SER A 67 6.67 20.25 7.88
CA SER A 67 7.13 19.32 8.92
C SER A 67 5.96 18.63 9.63
N CYS A 68 4.86 19.33 9.86
CA CYS A 68 3.64 18.77 10.43
C CYS A 68 2.97 17.80 9.45
N MET A 69 2.86 18.18 8.18
CA MET A 69 2.34 17.30 7.13
C MET A 69 3.19 16.04 6.93
N LEU A 70 4.53 16.18 6.96
CA LEU A 70 5.42 15.02 6.85
C LEU A 70 5.23 14.03 8.00
N ASN A 71 4.95 14.52 9.21
CA ASN A 71 4.76 13.64 10.36
C ASN A 71 3.46 12.84 10.29
N GLU A 72 2.42 13.37 9.65
CA GLU A 72 1.16 12.64 9.40
C GLU A 72 1.25 11.69 8.20
N VAL A 73 1.96 12.08 7.14
CA VAL A 73 2.10 11.29 5.91
C VAL A 73 3.08 10.12 6.09
N TRP A 74 4.10 10.28 6.93
CA TRP A 74 5.14 9.27 7.13
C TRP A 74 4.62 7.89 7.58
N PRO A 75 3.70 7.77 8.56
CA PRO A 75 3.12 6.49 8.92
C PRO A 75 2.38 5.81 7.78
N ALA A 76 1.59 6.58 7.00
CA ALA A 76 0.84 6.06 5.86
C ALA A 76 1.78 5.61 4.73
N LEU A 77 2.86 6.35 4.46
CA LEU A 77 3.87 5.99 3.46
C LEU A 77 4.62 4.71 3.88
N SER A 78 5.08 4.65 5.12
CA SER A 78 5.80 3.48 5.65
C SER A 78 4.94 2.21 5.63
N LEU A 79 3.66 2.35 5.94
CA LEU A 79 2.70 1.25 5.86
C LEU A 79 2.48 0.80 4.41
N SER A 80 2.31 1.74 3.47
CA SER A 80 2.14 1.42 2.05
C SER A 80 3.36 0.70 1.48
N LEU A 81 4.57 1.15 1.82
CA LEU A 81 5.81 0.47 1.42
C LEU A 81 5.91 -0.94 2.02
N LYS A 82 5.55 -1.10 3.29
CA LYS A 82 5.52 -2.39 3.97
C LYS A 82 4.53 -3.35 3.31
N VAL A 83 3.32 -2.89 3.02
CA VAL A 83 2.28 -3.69 2.35
C VAL A 83 2.73 -4.08 0.94
N ALA A 84 3.21 -3.12 0.13
CA ALA A 84 3.67 -3.37 -1.22
C ALA A 84 4.87 -4.34 -1.26
N PHE A 85 5.82 -4.19 -0.34
CA PHE A 85 6.97 -5.07 -0.24
C PHE A 85 6.55 -6.52 0.07
N TRP A 86 5.73 -6.74 1.10
CA TRP A 86 5.28 -8.08 1.46
C TRP A 86 4.38 -8.71 0.40
N ALA A 87 3.46 -7.94 -0.20
CA ALA A 87 2.63 -8.43 -1.30
C ALA A 87 3.48 -8.86 -2.51
N THR A 88 4.49 -8.06 -2.88
CA THR A 88 5.40 -8.37 -3.99
C THR A 88 6.30 -9.56 -3.67
N ALA A 89 6.81 -9.68 -2.43
CA ALA A 89 7.63 -10.81 -2.00
C ALA A 89 6.83 -12.14 -2.04
N LEU A 90 5.59 -12.12 -1.58
CA LEU A 90 4.70 -13.29 -1.68
C LEU A 90 4.38 -13.62 -3.14
N ASN A 91 4.14 -12.62 -3.97
CA ASN A 91 3.91 -12.81 -5.40
C ASN A 91 5.16 -13.30 -6.15
N LEU A 92 6.36 -12.96 -5.70
CA LEU A 92 7.59 -13.54 -6.24
C LEU A 92 7.60 -15.06 -6.06
N LEU A 93 7.28 -15.53 -4.86
CA LEU A 93 7.27 -16.96 -4.56
C LEU A 93 6.14 -17.69 -5.30
N LEU A 94 4.91 -17.22 -5.12
CA LEU A 94 3.71 -17.90 -5.65
C LEU A 94 3.55 -17.65 -7.15
N GLY A 95 3.72 -16.42 -7.62
CA GLY A 95 3.53 -16.06 -9.02
C GLY A 95 4.60 -16.67 -9.93
N VAL A 96 5.87 -16.69 -9.50
CA VAL A 96 6.95 -17.33 -10.25
C VAL A 96 6.78 -18.84 -10.20
N GLY A 97 6.44 -19.41 -9.04
CA GLY A 97 6.20 -20.87 -8.89
C GLY A 97 5.07 -21.34 -9.79
N VAL A 98 3.90 -20.69 -9.73
CA VAL A 98 2.75 -21.02 -10.59
C VAL A 98 3.08 -20.76 -12.06
N GLY A 99 3.78 -19.66 -12.38
CA GLY A 99 4.24 -19.34 -13.73
C GLY A 99 5.14 -20.43 -14.31
N PHE A 100 6.09 -20.94 -13.52
CA PHE A 100 6.97 -22.04 -13.92
C PHE A 100 6.17 -23.34 -14.16
N VAL A 101 5.30 -23.72 -13.23
CA VAL A 101 4.48 -24.93 -13.37
C VAL A 101 3.62 -24.84 -14.63
N LEU A 102 2.91 -23.74 -14.86
CA LEU A 102 2.08 -23.58 -16.05
C LEU A 102 2.91 -23.49 -17.33
N ALA A 103 4.13 -22.96 -17.30
CA ALA A 103 5.01 -22.93 -18.47
C ALA A 103 5.45 -24.34 -18.90
N ARG A 104 5.64 -25.24 -17.94
CA ARG A 104 6.20 -26.59 -18.19
C ARG A 104 5.17 -27.70 -18.35
N THR A 105 4.01 -27.55 -17.72
CA THR A 105 2.96 -28.57 -17.77
C THR A 105 2.00 -28.31 -18.94
N ARG A 106 1.70 -29.36 -19.70
CA ARG A 106 0.68 -29.36 -20.75
C ARG A 106 -0.46 -30.29 -20.30
N PHE A 107 -1.53 -29.73 -19.79
CA PHE A 107 -2.73 -30.48 -19.40
C PHE A 107 -3.99 -29.84 -19.95
N ILE A 108 -5.05 -30.64 -20.08
CA ILE A 108 -6.36 -30.18 -20.53
C ILE A 108 -6.93 -29.29 -19.42
N GLY A 109 -7.15 -27.98 -19.69
CA GLY A 109 -7.60 -27.01 -18.68
C GLY A 109 -6.54 -25.98 -18.26
N ARG A 110 -5.31 -26.05 -18.82
CA ARG A 110 -4.25 -25.05 -18.60
C ARG A 110 -4.74 -23.62 -18.88
N ASP A 111 -5.45 -23.45 -20.00
CA ASP A 111 -5.93 -22.13 -20.44
C ASP A 111 -7.09 -21.65 -19.56
N LEU A 112 -7.92 -22.57 -19.07
CA LEU A 112 -8.96 -22.25 -18.09
C LEU A 112 -8.33 -21.77 -16.77
N LEU A 113 -7.31 -22.46 -16.27
CA LEU A 113 -6.60 -22.08 -15.06
C LEU A 113 -5.90 -20.71 -15.23
N ASP A 114 -5.28 -20.46 -16.39
CA ASP A 114 -4.68 -19.17 -16.71
C ASP A 114 -5.73 -18.04 -16.70
N THR A 115 -6.90 -18.31 -17.26
CA THR A 115 -8.02 -17.37 -17.28
C THR A 115 -8.51 -17.07 -15.87
N VAL A 116 -8.72 -18.09 -15.04
CA VAL A 116 -9.16 -17.93 -13.64
C VAL A 116 -8.13 -17.15 -12.83
N LEU A 117 -6.85 -17.45 -12.96
CA LEU A 117 -5.77 -16.72 -12.27
C LEU A 117 -5.63 -15.27 -12.73
N THR A 118 -6.11 -14.96 -13.93
CA THR A 118 -6.09 -13.58 -14.47
C THR A 118 -7.33 -12.78 -14.09
N LEU A 119 -8.40 -13.45 -13.68
CA LEU A 119 -9.69 -12.83 -13.36
C LEU A 119 -9.61 -11.67 -12.36
N PRO A 120 -8.78 -11.71 -11.30
CA PRO A 120 -8.63 -10.59 -10.38
C PRO A 120 -8.17 -9.29 -11.03
N MET A 121 -7.46 -9.34 -12.17
CA MET A 121 -7.02 -8.15 -12.88
C MET A 121 -8.15 -7.45 -13.65
N VAL A 122 -9.15 -8.21 -14.09
CA VAL A 122 -10.28 -7.71 -14.88
C VAL A 122 -11.39 -7.17 -13.99
N MET A 123 -11.51 -7.72 -12.77
CA MET A 123 -12.55 -7.29 -11.83
C MET A 123 -12.27 -5.89 -11.28
N PRO A 124 -13.31 -5.05 -11.06
CA PRO A 124 -13.15 -3.81 -10.32
C PRO A 124 -12.55 -4.06 -8.93
N PRO A 125 -11.55 -3.27 -8.48
CA PRO A 125 -10.86 -3.52 -7.22
C PRO A 125 -11.77 -3.56 -5.99
N THR A 126 -12.83 -2.75 -5.98
CA THR A 126 -13.83 -2.72 -4.90
C THR A 126 -14.65 -4.01 -4.82
N VAL A 127 -15.04 -4.55 -5.98
CA VAL A 127 -15.78 -5.82 -6.08
C VAL A 127 -14.92 -6.97 -5.60
N LEU A 128 -13.65 -7.00 -6.03
CA LEU A 128 -12.69 -7.99 -5.58
C LEU A 128 -12.45 -7.88 -4.07
N GLY A 129 -12.32 -6.66 -3.55
CA GLY A 129 -12.21 -6.42 -2.10
C GLY A 129 -13.42 -6.94 -1.32
N TYR A 130 -14.63 -6.77 -1.86
CA TYR A 130 -15.83 -7.34 -1.26
C TYR A 130 -15.82 -8.88 -1.23
N TYR A 131 -15.45 -9.53 -2.34
CA TYR A 131 -15.31 -10.99 -2.35
C TYR A 131 -14.27 -11.49 -1.36
N LEU A 132 -13.14 -10.82 -1.26
CA LEU A 132 -12.11 -11.15 -0.29
C LEU A 132 -12.60 -10.93 1.15
N LEU A 133 -13.36 -9.85 1.40
CA LEU A 133 -13.97 -9.59 2.70
C LEU A 133 -14.95 -10.71 3.10
N VAL A 134 -15.78 -11.18 2.19
CA VAL A 134 -16.69 -12.31 2.44
C VAL A 134 -15.91 -13.59 2.69
N LEU A 135 -14.85 -13.85 1.91
CA LEU A 135 -14.06 -15.07 1.97
C LEU A 135 -13.24 -15.18 3.27
N PHE A 136 -12.59 -14.06 3.67
CA PHE A 136 -11.75 -13.98 4.88
C PHE A 136 -12.50 -13.42 6.09
N GLY A 137 -13.79 -13.10 5.93
CA GLY A 137 -14.68 -12.66 7.00
C GLY A 137 -14.88 -13.70 8.09
N ARG A 138 -15.41 -13.27 9.24
CA ARG A 138 -15.69 -14.16 10.38
C ARG A 138 -16.61 -15.34 10.02
N HIS A 139 -17.49 -15.15 9.03
CA HIS A 139 -18.41 -16.17 8.52
C HIS A 139 -17.89 -16.86 7.26
N GLY A 140 -16.76 -16.41 6.69
CA GLY A 140 -16.15 -17.02 5.52
C GLY A 140 -15.40 -18.30 5.85
N VAL A 141 -15.32 -19.24 4.90
CA VAL A 141 -14.65 -20.53 5.08
C VAL A 141 -13.19 -20.37 5.46
N PHE A 142 -12.47 -19.48 4.76
CA PHE A 142 -11.05 -19.22 5.06
C PHE A 142 -10.85 -18.42 6.34
N GLY A 143 -11.76 -17.49 6.66
CA GLY A 143 -11.70 -16.73 7.90
C GLY A 143 -11.87 -17.61 9.13
N GLN A 144 -12.84 -18.51 9.12
CA GLN A 144 -13.07 -19.47 10.21
C GLN A 144 -11.87 -20.43 10.38
N TRP A 145 -11.34 -20.96 9.27
CA TRP A 145 -10.17 -21.82 9.29
C TRP A 145 -8.94 -21.11 9.87
N LEU A 146 -8.68 -19.88 9.43
CA LEU A 146 -7.55 -19.10 9.91
C LEU A 146 -7.67 -18.72 11.39
N GLN A 147 -8.89 -18.42 11.84
CA GLN A 147 -9.17 -18.12 13.24
C GLN A 147 -9.05 -19.36 14.12
N ALA A 148 -9.47 -20.53 13.64
CA ALA A 148 -9.40 -21.79 14.38
C ALA A 148 -7.95 -22.29 14.57
N TYR A 149 -7.10 -22.16 13.54
CA TYR A 149 -5.73 -22.69 13.59
C TYR A 149 -4.67 -21.67 14.03
N PHE A 150 -4.85 -20.40 13.69
CA PHE A 150 -3.85 -19.35 13.95
C PHE A 150 -4.33 -18.25 14.91
N GLY A 151 -5.61 -18.22 15.27
CA GLY A 151 -6.17 -17.20 16.15
C GLY A 151 -6.11 -15.76 15.57
N VAL A 152 -5.86 -15.60 14.27
CA VAL A 152 -5.65 -14.30 13.62
C VAL A 152 -6.84 -13.94 12.74
N SER A 153 -7.38 -12.73 12.93
CA SER A 153 -8.36 -12.15 12.02
C SER A 153 -7.62 -11.26 10.99
N LEU A 154 -7.84 -11.47 9.71
CA LEU A 154 -7.24 -10.65 8.64
C LEU A 154 -7.97 -9.32 8.42
N ILE A 155 -9.23 -9.23 8.84
CA ILE A 155 -10.04 -8.03 8.67
C ILE A 155 -9.56 -6.94 9.61
N PHE A 156 -9.49 -5.69 9.12
CA PHE A 156 -9.00 -4.51 9.83
C PHE A 156 -7.54 -4.63 10.33
N THR A 157 -6.72 -5.37 9.57
CA THR A 157 -5.29 -5.51 9.84
C THR A 157 -4.45 -5.18 8.61
N TRP A 158 -3.18 -4.81 8.85
CA TRP A 158 -2.24 -4.56 7.75
C TRP A 158 -1.95 -5.84 6.94
N GLN A 159 -2.07 -7.03 7.56
CA GLN A 159 -1.93 -8.32 6.87
C GLN A 159 -3.07 -8.53 5.87
N GLY A 160 -4.29 -8.10 6.20
CA GLY A 160 -5.42 -8.09 5.27
C GLY A 160 -5.15 -7.20 4.05
N ALA A 161 -4.53 -6.03 4.26
CA ALA A 161 -4.09 -5.17 3.16
C ALA A 161 -3.05 -5.86 2.26
N VAL A 162 -2.10 -6.61 2.85
CA VAL A 162 -1.11 -7.40 2.09
C VAL A 162 -1.78 -8.46 1.23
N VAL A 163 -2.74 -9.21 1.78
CA VAL A 163 -3.49 -10.24 1.03
C VAL A 163 -4.29 -9.61 -0.11
N ALA A 164 -4.96 -8.48 0.14
CA ALA A 164 -5.69 -7.76 -0.89
C ALA A 164 -4.77 -7.31 -2.04
N ALA A 165 -3.67 -6.64 -1.71
CA ALA A 165 -2.69 -6.18 -2.68
C ALA A 165 -2.05 -7.34 -3.44
N MET A 166 -1.75 -8.45 -2.76
CA MET A 166 -1.20 -9.66 -3.35
C MET A 166 -2.14 -10.24 -4.41
N VAL A 167 -3.42 -10.44 -4.10
CA VAL A 167 -4.39 -11.04 -5.03
C VAL A 167 -4.59 -10.15 -6.27
N VAL A 168 -4.70 -8.82 -6.08
CA VAL A 168 -4.86 -7.87 -7.20
C VAL A 168 -3.63 -7.87 -8.11
N THR A 169 -2.43 -7.95 -7.54
CA THR A 169 -1.17 -7.82 -8.29
C THR A 169 -0.60 -9.16 -8.76
N PHE A 170 -1.17 -10.29 -8.32
CA PHE A 170 -0.73 -11.63 -8.69
C PHE A 170 -0.59 -11.85 -10.21
N PRO A 171 -1.59 -11.49 -11.05
CA PRO A 171 -1.48 -11.69 -12.50
C PRO A 171 -0.34 -10.91 -13.14
N LEU A 172 0.06 -9.76 -12.54
CA LEU A 172 1.14 -8.92 -13.06
C LEU A 172 2.52 -9.55 -12.88
N VAL A 173 2.68 -10.48 -11.93
CA VAL A 173 3.90 -11.28 -11.75
C VAL A 173 3.82 -12.60 -12.51
N PHE A 174 2.70 -13.29 -12.36
CA PHE A 174 2.48 -14.61 -12.93
C PHE A 174 2.61 -14.64 -14.47
N LYS A 175 1.92 -13.73 -15.18
CA LYS A 175 1.95 -13.71 -16.66
C LYS A 175 3.32 -13.43 -17.26
N PRO A 176 4.05 -12.38 -16.86
CA PRO A 176 5.41 -12.15 -17.35
C PRO A 176 6.38 -13.28 -16.96
N ALA A 177 6.24 -13.86 -15.76
CA ALA A 177 7.05 -14.99 -15.34
C ALA A 177 6.80 -16.21 -16.24
N ARG A 178 5.54 -16.56 -16.51
CA ARG A 178 5.17 -17.63 -17.43
C ARG A 178 5.74 -17.39 -18.82
N ALA A 179 5.54 -16.21 -19.40
CA ALA A 179 6.07 -15.86 -20.72
C ALA A 179 7.60 -15.92 -20.77
N ALA A 180 8.27 -15.48 -19.70
CA ALA A 180 9.72 -15.56 -19.60
C ALA A 180 10.24 -17.01 -19.57
N PHE A 181 9.56 -17.91 -18.85
CA PHE A 181 9.88 -19.34 -18.82
C PHE A 181 9.58 -20.06 -20.14
N GLU A 182 8.50 -19.69 -20.81
CA GLU A 182 8.17 -20.21 -22.15
C GLU A 182 9.20 -19.76 -23.21
N GLY A 183 9.80 -18.58 -23.02
CA GLY A 183 10.85 -18.04 -23.90
C GLY A 183 12.21 -18.70 -23.74
N VAL A 184 12.45 -19.50 -22.69
CA VAL A 184 13.71 -20.25 -22.53
C VAL A 184 13.74 -21.43 -23.49
N SER A 185 14.79 -21.50 -24.34
CA SER A 185 14.88 -22.56 -25.32
C SER A 185 15.08 -23.93 -24.65
N PRO A 186 14.26 -24.95 -25.01
CA PRO A 186 14.36 -26.29 -24.43
C PRO A 186 15.69 -26.95 -24.66
N GLN A 187 16.42 -26.56 -25.73
CA GLN A 187 17.72 -27.09 -26.09
C GLN A 187 18.80 -26.81 -25.04
N LEU A 188 18.78 -25.62 -24.44
CA LEU A 188 19.72 -25.25 -23.37
C LEU A 188 19.52 -26.10 -22.11
N GLU A 189 18.26 -26.37 -21.78
CA GLU A 189 17.94 -27.23 -20.64
C GLU A 189 18.32 -28.69 -20.88
N GLN A 190 18.06 -29.18 -22.11
CA GLN A 190 18.46 -30.52 -22.51
C GLN A 190 20.01 -30.70 -22.50
N ALA A 191 20.73 -29.70 -23.00
CA ALA A 191 22.19 -29.71 -22.93
C ALA A 191 22.69 -29.78 -21.49
N ALA A 192 22.10 -29.03 -20.58
CA ALA A 192 22.45 -29.06 -19.17
C ALA A 192 22.14 -30.42 -18.50
N ARG A 193 21.06 -31.10 -18.91
CA ARG A 193 20.73 -32.47 -18.45
C ARG A 193 21.71 -33.49 -18.95
N VAL A 194 22.14 -33.39 -20.21
CA VAL A 194 23.16 -34.27 -20.78
C VAL A 194 24.50 -34.14 -20.04
N LEU A 195 24.82 -32.96 -19.52
CA LEU A 195 25.99 -32.72 -18.66
C LEU A 195 25.80 -33.26 -17.22
N GLY A 196 24.73 -33.99 -16.93
CA GLY A 196 24.50 -34.64 -15.64
C GLY A 196 23.96 -33.72 -14.54
N LEU A 197 23.48 -32.51 -14.87
CA LEU A 197 22.89 -31.62 -13.87
C LEU A 197 21.50 -32.13 -13.43
N PRO A 198 21.22 -32.20 -12.12
CA PRO A 198 19.91 -32.53 -11.62
C PRO A 198 18.87 -31.39 -11.95
N GLU A 199 17.61 -31.73 -12.04
CA GLU A 199 16.53 -30.81 -12.48
C GLU A 199 16.50 -29.49 -11.70
N TRP A 200 16.71 -29.52 -10.39
CA TRP A 200 16.74 -28.29 -9.58
C TRP A 200 17.94 -27.39 -9.94
N ALA A 201 19.09 -27.99 -10.32
CA ALA A 201 20.28 -27.24 -10.75
C ALA A 201 20.08 -26.66 -12.17
N VAL A 202 19.40 -27.36 -13.07
CA VAL A 202 18.97 -26.84 -14.38
C VAL A 202 18.07 -25.64 -14.19
N PHE A 203 17.09 -25.72 -13.30
CA PHE A 203 16.21 -24.60 -12.99
C PHE A 203 16.98 -23.38 -12.46
N LEU A 204 17.82 -23.56 -11.44
CA LEU A 204 18.52 -22.44 -10.79
C LEU A 204 19.65 -21.84 -11.63
N ARG A 205 20.38 -22.68 -12.43
CA ARG A 205 21.57 -22.23 -13.16
C ARG A 205 21.30 -21.87 -14.61
N VAL A 206 20.23 -22.39 -15.21
CA VAL A 206 19.90 -22.16 -16.63
C VAL A 206 18.58 -21.41 -16.77
N THR A 207 17.48 -22.00 -16.31
CA THR A 207 16.14 -21.47 -16.56
C THR A 207 15.89 -20.14 -15.86
N LEU A 208 16.18 -20.05 -14.56
CA LEU A 208 15.95 -18.85 -13.76
C LEU A 208 16.80 -17.65 -14.21
N PRO A 209 18.13 -17.80 -14.49
CA PRO A 209 18.94 -16.68 -14.99
C PRO A 209 18.55 -16.18 -16.39
N LEU A 210 18.00 -17.04 -17.24
CA LEU A 210 17.50 -16.59 -18.54
C LEU A 210 16.13 -15.89 -18.41
N ALA A 211 15.28 -16.36 -17.52
CA ALA A 211 13.93 -15.80 -17.29
C ALA A 211 13.91 -14.55 -16.38
N TRP A 212 14.99 -14.27 -15.63
CA TRP A 212 14.99 -13.28 -14.56
C TRP A 212 14.57 -11.88 -14.98
N ARG A 213 14.93 -11.45 -16.21
CA ARG A 213 14.56 -10.13 -16.74
C ARG A 213 13.05 -9.97 -16.86
N GLY A 214 12.36 -11.00 -17.37
CA GLY A 214 10.90 -10.99 -17.47
C GLY A 214 10.21 -11.03 -16.10
N ILE A 215 10.75 -11.81 -15.17
CA ILE A 215 10.27 -11.88 -13.78
C ILE A 215 10.42 -10.52 -13.09
N LEU A 216 11.58 -9.86 -13.24
CA LEU A 216 11.85 -8.55 -12.66
C LEU A 216 10.88 -7.47 -13.18
N VAL A 217 10.60 -7.46 -14.48
CA VAL A 217 9.60 -6.53 -15.06
C VAL A 217 8.22 -6.76 -14.44
N GLY A 218 7.81 -8.02 -14.26
CA GLY A 218 6.56 -8.36 -13.58
C GLY A 218 6.52 -7.86 -12.13
N LEU A 219 7.61 -8.08 -11.37
CA LEU A 219 7.74 -7.65 -9.99
C LEU A 219 7.67 -6.12 -9.82
N LEU A 220 8.38 -5.37 -10.67
CA LEU A 220 8.37 -3.91 -10.63
C LEU A 220 6.97 -3.36 -10.92
N ARG A 221 6.26 -3.94 -11.90
CA ARG A 221 4.87 -3.57 -12.20
C ARG A 221 3.93 -3.89 -11.03
N ALA A 222 4.08 -5.08 -10.44
CA ALA A 222 3.28 -5.49 -9.29
C ALA A 222 3.52 -4.60 -8.07
N PHE A 223 4.78 -4.26 -7.79
CA PHE A 223 5.15 -3.34 -6.71
C PHE A 223 4.54 -1.95 -6.89
N ALA A 224 4.70 -1.35 -8.08
CA ALA A 224 4.12 -0.06 -8.39
C ALA A 224 2.57 -0.08 -8.28
N ARG A 225 1.94 -1.16 -8.76
CA ARG A 225 0.48 -1.34 -8.66
C ARG A 225 0.02 -1.54 -7.21
N ALA A 226 0.79 -2.27 -6.40
CA ALA A 226 0.50 -2.49 -4.98
C ALA A 226 0.58 -1.21 -4.14
N LEU A 227 1.53 -0.30 -4.46
CA LEU A 227 1.62 1.03 -3.82
C LEU A 227 0.36 1.88 -4.06
N GLY A 228 -0.22 1.78 -5.25
CA GLY A 228 -1.44 2.52 -5.62
C GLY A 228 -2.74 1.77 -5.35
N GLU A 229 -2.70 0.64 -4.61
CA GLU A 229 -3.93 -0.11 -4.32
C GLU A 229 -4.77 0.62 -3.26
N PHE A 230 -6.02 0.87 -3.63
CA PHE A 230 -6.98 1.60 -2.80
C PHE A 230 -8.23 0.77 -2.53
N GLY A 231 -8.92 0.32 -3.58
CA GLY A 231 -10.27 -0.23 -3.49
C GLY A 231 -10.35 -1.53 -2.67
N ALA A 232 -9.49 -2.50 -2.98
CA ALA A 232 -9.49 -3.77 -2.28
C ALA A 232 -8.95 -3.63 -0.84
N THR A 233 -7.95 -2.77 -0.64
CA THR A 233 -7.37 -2.50 0.68
C THR A 233 -8.37 -1.81 1.60
N LEU A 234 -9.11 -0.81 1.09
CA LEU A 234 -10.13 -0.10 1.87
C LEU A 234 -11.22 -1.05 2.35
N MET A 235 -11.66 -2.00 1.50
CA MET A 235 -12.72 -2.95 1.86
C MET A 235 -12.29 -3.95 2.95
N ILE A 236 -11.05 -4.42 2.94
CA ILE A 236 -10.56 -5.45 3.88
C ILE A 236 -9.95 -4.82 5.14
N ALA A 237 -9.08 -3.85 4.97
CA ALA A 237 -8.31 -3.26 6.05
C ALA A 237 -8.97 -2.04 6.67
N GLY A 238 -9.93 -1.41 5.96
CA GLY A 238 -10.55 -0.16 6.38
C GLY A 238 -9.55 1.00 6.41
N SER A 239 -9.97 2.10 7.04
CA SER A 239 -9.12 3.26 7.28
C SER A 239 -9.01 3.50 8.79
N ILE A 240 -7.95 2.99 9.40
CA ILE A 240 -7.62 3.24 10.80
C ILE A 240 -6.29 3.98 10.83
N PRO A 241 -6.26 5.28 11.22
CA PRO A 241 -5.05 6.07 11.28
C PRO A 241 -3.96 5.37 12.12
N GLY A 242 -2.74 5.31 11.57
CA GLY A 242 -1.60 4.67 12.22
C GLY A 242 -1.59 3.14 12.25
N LYS A 243 -2.66 2.45 11.78
CA LYS A 243 -2.73 0.97 11.77
C LYS A 243 -2.93 0.38 10.39
N THR A 244 -3.90 0.86 9.62
CA THR A 244 -4.26 0.28 8.32
C THR A 244 -4.41 1.33 7.21
N GLN A 245 -4.33 2.61 7.53
CA GLN A 245 -4.43 3.70 6.59
C GLN A 245 -3.20 3.72 5.67
N THR A 246 -3.38 3.31 4.42
CA THR A 246 -2.35 3.41 3.37
C THR A 246 -2.31 4.81 2.80
N LEU A 247 -1.22 5.16 2.09
CA LEU A 247 -1.06 6.47 1.47
C LEU A 247 -2.22 6.81 0.52
N SER A 248 -2.67 5.85 -0.28
CA SER A 248 -3.81 6.03 -1.19
C SER A 248 -5.11 6.35 -0.46
N ILE A 249 -5.34 5.74 0.71
CA ILE A 249 -6.51 5.99 1.57
C ILE A 249 -6.36 7.36 2.25
N ALA A 250 -5.17 7.70 2.74
CA ALA A 250 -4.92 8.99 3.37
C ALA A 250 -5.17 10.17 2.40
N VAL A 251 -4.68 10.05 1.16
CA VAL A 251 -4.95 11.05 0.10
C VAL A 251 -6.44 11.17 -0.21
N TYR A 252 -7.14 10.05 -0.30
CA TYR A 252 -8.58 10.03 -0.56
C TYR A 252 -9.36 10.74 0.56
N GLU A 253 -9.06 10.48 1.82
CA GLU A 253 -9.70 11.12 2.96
C GLU A 253 -9.38 12.62 3.02
N ALA A 254 -8.14 13.01 2.74
CA ALA A 254 -7.74 14.42 2.69
C ALA A 254 -8.49 15.22 1.60
N VAL A 255 -8.89 14.57 0.50
CA VAL A 255 -9.67 15.22 -0.58
C VAL A 255 -11.15 15.34 -0.19
N GLN A 256 -11.65 14.47 0.70
CA GLN A 256 -13.07 14.50 1.12
C GLN A 256 -13.32 15.37 2.36
N ALA A 257 -12.28 15.73 3.12
CA ALA A 257 -12.34 16.60 4.28
C ALA A 257 -12.41 18.08 3.89
#